data_8496af00d95c5a6e94ec6ec49c85191b
#
_entry.id   8496af00d95c5a6e94ec6ec49c85191b
#
_cell.length_a   1.000
_cell.length_b   1.000
_cell.length_c   1.000
_cell.angle_alpha   90.00
_cell.angle_beta   90.00
_cell.angle_gamma   90.00
#
_symmetry.space_group_name_H-M   'P 1'
#
loop_
_entity.id
_entity.type
_entity.pdbx_description
1 polymer ?
#
loop_
_entity_poly.entity_id
_entity_poly.type
_entity_poly.pdbx_seq_one_letter_code
_entity_poly.pdbx_strand_id
1 'polypeptide(L)'
;MDNSKNNPGKVVGNANLPIGGVKDATHEIGAPRWHSRGYLPHFESSDVTQHVTFHLADSFPQTVLLRLEAELKTLPTEKRDVERRKRIDAWIDAGHGSCALRKPAIAGMVQGSLLAFDSQRYRLLAWVVMPNHVHVLFQPING
;
A
#
# COMPACT_ATOMS: atom_id res chain seq x y z
N MET A 1 32.83 -7.28 22.05
CA MET A 1 32.48 -8.05 20.84
C MET A 1 30.99 -7.85 20.61
N ASP A 2 30.70 -6.82 19.80
CA ASP A 2 29.34 -6.35 19.52
C ASP A 2 28.85 -7.05 18.27
N ASN A 3 27.76 -7.80 18.38
CA ASN A 3 27.19 -8.58 17.30
C ASN A 3 25.87 -7.94 16.87
N SER A 4 25.96 -6.78 16.21
CA SER A 4 24.81 -6.10 15.60
C SER A 4 24.37 -6.90 14.36
N LYS A 5 23.32 -7.70 14.54
CA LYS A 5 22.66 -8.41 13.46
C LYS A 5 21.96 -7.39 12.53
N ASN A 6 22.51 -7.23 11.35
CA ASN A 6 21.86 -6.61 10.21
C ASN A 6 20.53 -7.30 9.93
N ASN A 7 19.44 -6.54 10.02
CA ASN A 7 18.11 -6.93 9.60
C ASN A 7 17.83 -6.32 8.22
N PRO A 8 17.90 -7.07 7.13
CA PRO A 8 17.60 -6.55 5.80
C PRO A 8 16.09 -6.63 5.55
N GLY A 9 15.44 -5.50 5.36
CA GLY A 9 14.19 -5.45 4.64
C GLY A 9 12.95 -5.05 5.40
N LYS A 10 12.99 -3.93 6.11
CA LYS A 10 11.78 -3.21 6.41
C LYS A 10 11.41 -2.40 5.17
N VAL A 11 10.45 -2.86 4.38
CA VAL A 11 9.81 -2.03 3.36
C VAL A 11 9.05 -0.95 4.12
N VAL A 12 9.65 0.21 4.25
CA VAL A 12 9.05 1.36 4.91
C VAL A 12 8.05 1.95 3.94
N GLY A 13 6.78 1.64 4.12
CA GLY A 13 5.71 2.43 3.55
C GLY A 13 5.96 3.90 3.93
N ASN A 14 5.73 4.82 2.99
CA ASN A 14 6.07 6.23 3.02
C ASN A 14 5.86 6.87 4.42
N ALA A 15 6.94 7.05 5.18
CA ALA A 15 6.94 7.42 6.61
C ALA A 15 6.63 8.91 6.87
N ASN A 16 6.26 9.69 5.86
CA ASN A 16 6.11 11.15 5.98
C ASN A 16 4.68 11.67 5.72
N LEU A 17 3.67 10.80 5.81
CA LEU A 17 2.30 11.29 6.00
C LEU A 17 2.07 11.49 7.51
N PRO A 18 1.42 12.59 7.95
CA PRO A 18 1.20 12.83 9.37
C PRO A 18 0.44 11.65 9.98
N ILE A 19 1.15 10.91 10.82
CA ILE A 19 0.57 9.82 11.60
C ILE A 19 -0.30 10.48 12.68
N GLY A 20 -1.60 10.55 12.45
CA GLY A 20 -2.55 10.85 13.51
C GLY A 20 -2.36 9.81 14.61
N GLY A 21 -2.26 10.29 15.87
CA GLY A 21 -1.88 9.51 17.02
C GLY A 21 -2.58 8.15 17.10
N VAL A 22 -1.78 7.12 17.25
CA VAL A 22 -2.23 5.76 17.51
C VAL A 22 -2.86 5.74 18.90
N LYS A 23 -4.18 5.68 18.97
CA LYS A 23 -4.85 5.20 20.17
C LYS A 23 -4.77 3.68 20.10
N ASP A 24 -4.15 3.06 21.10
CA ASP A 24 -4.14 1.62 21.31
C ASP A 24 -5.57 1.08 21.19
N ALA A 25 -5.86 0.43 20.07
CA ALA A 25 -7.06 -0.36 19.91
C ALA A 25 -6.66 -1.80 20.22
N THR A 26 -7.04 -2.29 21.38
CA THR A 26 -7.11 -3.71 21.66
C THR A 26 -7.89 -4.39 20.53
N HIS A 27 -7.22 -5.23 19.82
CA HIS A 27 -7.73 -5.89 18.62
C HIS A 27 -8.68 -7.01 19.05
N GLU A 28 -9.97 -6.74 19.15
CA GLU A 28 -10.99 -7.78 19.18
C GLU A 28 -11.18 -8.30 17.76
N ILE A 29 -10.65 -9.48 17.50
CA ILE A 29 -10.82 -10.21 16.25
C ILE A 29 -12.27 -10.70 16.21
N GLY A 30 -13.09 -10.22 15.25
CA GLY A 30 -14.35 -10.89 15.01
C GLY A 30 -15.51 -10.13 14.38
N ALA A 31 -15.63 -8.83 14.47
CA ALA A 31 -16.75 -8.12 13.85
C ALA A 31 -16.31 -7.34 12.60
N PRO A 32 -17.06 -7.42 11.49
CA PRO A 32 -16.81 -6.59 10.31
C PRO A 32 -16.87 -5.11 10.71
N ARG A 33 -15.83 -4.34 10.41
CA ARG A 33 -15.80 -2.92 10.76
C ARG A 33 -14.98 -2.08 9.81
N TRP A 34 -15.32 -0.79 9.73
CA TRP A 34 -14.55 0.21 9.04
C TRP A 34 -13.43 0.76 9.91
N HIS A 35 -12.21 0.71 9.41
CA HIS A 35 -11.07 1.39 10.00
C HIS A 35 -10.65 2.56 9.14
N SER A 36 -10.40 3.71 9.78
CA SER A 36 -9.80 4.86 9.12
C SER A 36 -8.64 5.38 9.93
N ARG A 37 -7.47 5.45 9.30
CA ARG A 37 -6.28 6.10 9.86
C ARG A 37 -6.17 7.54 9.39
N GLY A 38 -7.29 8.18 8.99
CA GLY A 38 -7.34 9.56 8.54
C GLY A 38 -7.07 9.78 7.05
N TYR A 39 -6.74 8.76 6.27
CA TYR A 39 -6.44 8.91 4.84
C TYR A 39 -7.18 7.93 3.92
N LEU A 40 -7.42 6.71 4.33
CA LEU A 40 -8.19 5.74 3.56
C LEU A 40 -8.96 4.82 4.50
N PRO A 41 -10.29 4.75 4.41
CA PRO A 41 -11.06 3.80 5.18
C PRO A 41 -10.81 2.38 4.66
N HIS A 42 -10.55 1.45 5.57
CA HIS A 42 -10.46 0.03 5.28
C HIS A 42 -11.62 -0.69 5.92
N PHE A 43 -12.21 -1.60 5.19
CA PHE A 43 -13.20 -2.52 5.73
C PHE A 43 -12.50 -3.82 6.12
N GLU A 44 -12.48 -4.13 7.41
CA GLU A 44 -11.96 -5.41 7.90
C GLU A 44 -13.09 -6.42 8.01
N SER A 45 -12.98 -7.48 7.24
CA SER A 45 -13.80 -8.67 7.34
C SER A 45 -13.05 -9.83 6.69
N SER A 46 -13.09 -10.99 7.31
CA SER A 46 -12.48 -12.21 6.78
C SER A 46 -13.13 -12.71 5.50
N ASP A 47 -14.40 -12.33 5.29
CA ASP A 47 -15.18 -12.86 4.16
C ASP A 47 -15.18 -11.91 2.95
N VAL A 48 -14.48 -10.78 3.06
CA VAL A 48 -14.45 -9.78 1.99
C VAL A 48 -13.13 -9.82 1.23
N THR A 49 -13.25 -9.98 -0.07
CA THR A 49 -12.12 -9.82 -0.99
C THR A 49 -11.60 -8.39 -0.93
N GLN A 50 -10.31 -8.24 -0.70
CA GLN A 50 -9.62 -6.96 -0.61
C GLN A 50 -8.69 -6.76 -1.81
N HIS A 51 -8.68 -5.54 -2.34
CA HIS A 51 -7.71 -5.10 -3.32
C HIS A 51 -6.72 -4.13 -2.65
N VAL A 52 -5.45 -4.45 -2.73
CA VAL A 52 -4.37 -3.63 -2.20
C VAL A 52 -3.41 -3.27 -3.32
N THR A 53 -3.04 -2.00 -3.38
CA THR A 53 -1.96 -1.50 -4.22
C THR A 53 -0.86 -0.94 -3.34
N PHE A 54 0.37 -1.36 -3.58
CA PHE A 54 1.55 -0.75 -2.96
C PHE A 54 2.61 -0.43 -4.02
N HIS A 55 3.32 0.66 -3.82
CA HIS A 55 4.28 1.15 -4.79
C HIS A 55 5.65 1.40 -4.16
N LEU A 56 6.69 1.44 -5.00
CA LEU A 56 8.03 1.81 -4.57
C LEU A 56 8.03 3.25 -4.03
N ALA A 57 8.84 3.50 -3.01
CA ALA A 57 8.89 4.80 -2.34
C ALA A 57 9.26 5.97 -3.28
N ASP A 58 10.04 5.68 -4.32
CA ASP A 58 10.49 6.66 -5.31
C ASP A 58 9.55 6.82 -6.52
N SER A 59 8.50 6.00 -6.62
CA SER A 59 7.53 6.10 -7.72
C SER A 59 6.63 7.34 -7.61
N PHE A 60 6.50 7.91 -6.41
CA PHE A 60 5.72 9.11 -6.15
C PHE A 60 6.49 10.07 -5.23
N PRO A 61 7.38 10.91 -5.79
CA PRO A 61 8.18 11.84 -5.01
C PRO A 61 7.35 12.84 -4.21
N GLN A 62 7.82 13.20 -3.02
CA GLN A 62 7.14 14.16 -2.14
C GLN A 62 6.86 15.51 -2.81
N THR A 63 7.76 15.98 -3.67
CA THR A 63 7.59 17.23 -4.44
C THR A 63 6.38 17.18 -5.37
N VAL A 64 6.14 16.03 -5.99
CA VAL A 64 4.98 15.81 -6.86
C VAL A 64 3.70 15.79 -6.05
N LEU A 65 3.72 15.14 -4.87
CA LEU A 65 2.57 15.12 -3.96
C LEU A 65 2.20 16.54 -3.51
N LEU A 66 3.17 17.33 -3.07
CA LEU A 66 2.92 18.72 -2.63
C LEU A 66 2.33 19.59 -3.74
N ARG A 67 2.84 19.43 -4.96
CA ARG A 67 2.29 20.14 -6.13
C ARG A 67 0.85 19.70 -6.40
N LEU A 68 0.59 18.40 -6.42
CA LEU A 68 -0.75 17.86 -6.62
C LEU A 68 -1.73 18.39 -5.56
N GLU A 69 -1.36 18.39 -4.30
CA GLU A 69 -2.19 18.90 -3.20
C GLU A 69 -2.47 20.41 -3.36
N ALA A 70 -1.51 21.20 -3.83
CA ALA A 70 -1.70 22.61 -4.11
C ALA A 70 -2.71 22.82 -5.27
N GLU A 71 -2.59 22.05 -6.34
CA GLU A 71 -3.50 22.10 -7.48
C GLU A 71 -4.93 21.66 -7.10
N LEU A 72 -5.06 20.63 -6.26
CA LEU A 72 -6.36 20.14 -5.81
C LEU A 72 -7.12 21.15 -4.93
N LYS A 73 -6.42 22.04 -4.23
CA LYS A 73 -7.06 23.11 -3.43
C LYS A 73 -7.92 24.06 -4.26
N THR A 74 -7.64 24.17 -5.56
CA THR A 74 -8.43 25.00 -6.49
C THR A 74 -9.76 24.36 -6.89
N LEU A 75 -9.93 23.07 -6.64
CA LEU A 75 -11.15 22.33 -6.96
C LEU A 75 -12.18 22.39 -5.83
N PRO A 76 -13.48 22.23 -6.13
CA PRO A 76 -14.50 22.00 -5.12
C PRO A 76 -14.18 20.79 -4.24
N THR A 77 -14.48 20.89 -2.94
CA THR A 77 -14.11 19.87 -1.94
C THR A 77 -14.60 18.47 -2.32
N GLU A 78 -15.81 18.38 -2.86
CA GLU A 78 -16.46 17.11 -3.22
C GLU A 78 -15.74 16.37 -4.35
N LYS A 79 -14.96 17.07 -5.15
CA LYS A 79 -14.23 16.50 -6.30
C LYS A 79 -12.77 16.16 -6.00
N ARG A 80 -12.23 16.71 -4.88
CA ARG A 80 -10.79 16.60 -4.57
C ARG A 80 -10.32 15.17 -4.42
N ASP A 81 -11.06 14.35 -3.68
CA ASP A 81 -10.65 12.97 -3.38
C ASP A 81 -10.66 12.08 -4.62
N VAL A 82 -11.67 12.24 -5.47
CA VAL A 82 -11.77 11.48 -6.73
C VAL A 82 -10.64 11.87 -7.66
N GLU A 83 -10.43 13.18 -7.84
CA GLU A 83 -9.38 13.71 -8.75
C GLU A 83 -7.99 13.38 -8.21
N ARG A 84 -7.79 13.42 -6.88
CA ARG A 84 -6.55 13.02 -6.23
C ARG A 84 -6.18 11.58 -6.55
N ARG A 85 -7.10 10.64 -6.34
CA ARG A 85 -6.88 9.22 -6.65
C ARG A 85 -6.55 9.03 -8.12
N LYS A 86 -7.38 9.57 -9.00
CA LYS A 86 -7.18 9.48 -10.46
C LYS A 86 -5.80 9.94 -10.90
N ARG A 87 -5.31 11.06 -10.36
CA ARG A 87 -3.99 11.60 -10.72
C ARG A 87 -2.84 10.82 -10.13
N ILE A 88 -3.00 10.30 -8.91
CA ILE A 88 -2.01 9.44 -8.28
C ILE A 88 -1.89 8.13 -9.07
N ASP A 89 -3.01 7.49 -9.39
CA ASP A 89 -3.02 6.25 -10.16
C ASP A 89 -2.37 6.45 -11.54
N ALA A 90 -2.77 7.50 -12.27
CA ALA A 90 -2.20 7.83 -13.57
C ALA A 90 -0.68 8.09 -13.50
N TRP A 91 -0.19 8.72 -12.43
CA TRP A 91 1.23 8.95 -12.23
C TRP A 91 2.00 7.63 -11.98
N ILE A 92 1.44 6.76 -11.13
CA ILE A 92 2.05 5.47 -10.81
C ILE A 92 2.07 4.58 -12.06
N ASP A 93 0.97 4.53 -12.81
CA ASP A 93 0.85 3.74 -14.05
C ASP A 93 1.80 4.24 -15.15
N ALA A 94 2.15 5.51 -15.15
CA ALA A 94 3.15 6.06 -16.06
C ALA A 94 4.57 5.53 -15.83
N GLY A 95 4.81 4.77 -14.73
CA GLY A 95 6.07 4.07 -14.49
C GLY A 95 7.20 5.00 -14.04
N HIS A 96 6.91 5.99 -13.21
CA HIS A 96 7.93 6.87 -12.64
C HIS A 96 8.74 6.18 -11.53
N GLY A 97 9.95 6.71 -11.28
CA GLY A 97 10.89 6.21 -10.28
C GLY A 97 11.89 5.21 -10.87
N SER A 98 12.57 4.47 -10.00
CA SER A 98 13.62 3.50 -10.37
C SER A 98 13.10 2.29 -11.13
N CYS A 99 11.80 2.00 -11.04
CA CYS A 99 11.17 0.82 -11.62
C CYS A 99 11.91 -0.48 -11.27
N ALA A 100 12.39 -0.59 -10.02
CA ALA A 100 13.23 -1.70 -9.58
C ALA A 100 12.54 -3.07 -9.74
N LEU A 101 11.20 -3.11 -9.69
CA LEU A 101 10.41 -4.34 -9.89
C LEU A 101 10.45 -4.85 -11.34
N ARG A 102 11.01 -4.09 -12.31
CA ARG A 102 11.28 -4.58 -13.66
C ARG A 102 12.35 -5.66 -13.68
N LYS A 103 13.21 -5.71 -12.66
CA LYS A 103 14.26 -6.73 -12.53
C LYS A 103 13.63 -8.06 -12.09
N PRO A 104 13.74 -9.15 -12.87
CA PRO A 104 13.09 -10.43 -12.59
C PRO A 104 13.38 -10.98 -11.19
N ALA A 105 14.61 -10.81 -10.70
CA ALA A 105 15.00 -11.26 -9.36
C ALA A 105 14.22 -10.54 -8.26
N ILE A 106 13.99 -9.22 -8.40
CA ILE A 106 13.24 -8.43 -7.41
C ILE A 106 11.74 -8.74 -7.49
N ALA A 107 11.21 -8.81 -8.72
CA ALA A 107 9.80 -9.21 -8.93
C ALA A 107 9.54 -10.62 -8.37
N GLY A 108 10.46 -11.55 -8.58
CA GLY A 108 10.39 -12.92 -8.05
C GLY A 108 10.41 -12.97 -6.53
N MET A 109 11.17 -12.11 -5.86
CA MET A 109 11.14 -11.98 -4.38
C MET A 109 9.78 -11.50 -3.88
N VAL A 110 9.19 -10.50 -4.52
CA VAL A 110 7.86 -10.00 -4.16
C VAL A 110 6.80 -11.08 -4.38
N GLN A 111 6.81 -11.73 -5.53
CA GLN A 111 5.90 -12.84 -5.83
C GLN A 111 6.07 -13.98 -4.83
N GLY A 112 7.30 -14.39 -4.52
CA GLY A 112 7.58 -15.41 -3.53
C GLY A 112 7.03 -15.06 -2.14
N SER A 113 7.14 -13.79 -1.74
CA SER A 113 6.58 -13.30 -0.46
C SER A 113 5.05 -13.37 -0.43
N LEU A 114 4.38 -13.06 -1.55
CA LEU A 114 2.93 -13.18 -1.66
C LEU A 114 2.48 -14.63 -1.58
N LEU A 115 3.16 -15.53 -2.28
CA LEU A 115 2.84 -16.95 -2.30
C LEU A 115 3.16 -17.66 -0.97
N ALA A 116 4.17 -17.20 -0.22
CA ALA A 116 4.59 -17.83 1.03
C ALA A 116 3.49 -17.84 2.12
N PHE A 117 2.56 -16.90 2.08
CA PHE A 117 1.48 -16.77 3.04
C PHE A 117 0.10 -17.14 2.47
N ASP A 118 0.06 -17.56 1.20
CA ASP A 118 -1.17 -18.07 0.60
C ASP A 118 -1.66 -19.31 1.36
N SER A 119 -2.95 -19.38 1.59
CA SER A 119 -3.62 -20.43 2.37
C SER A 119 -3.23 -20.48 3.86
N GLN A 120 -2.36 -19.59 4.34
CA GLN A 120 -2.00 -19.48 5.76
C GLN A 120 -2.60 -18.21 6.39
N ARG A 121 -2.42 -17.06 5.79
CA ARG A 121 -2.91 -15.76 6.28
C ARG A 121 -4.02 -15.18 5.42
N TYR A 122 -4.04 -15.57 4.16
CA TYR A 122 -5.02 -15.15 3.16
C TYR A 122 -5.11 -16.17 2.05
N ARG A 123 -6.19 -16.11 1.28
CA ARG A 123 -6.30 -16.75 -0.01
C ARG A 123 -5.90 -15.73 -1.07
N LEU A 124 -4.83 -15.96 -1.78
CA LEU A 124 -4.37 -15.11 -2.86
C LEU A 124 -5.21 -15.41 -4.13
N LEU A 125 -5.94 -14.41 -4.63
CA LEU A 125 -6.84 -14.58 -5.77
C LEU A 125 -6.19 -14.14 -7.08
N ALA A 126 -5.51 -13.01 -7.06
CA ALA A 126 -4.80 -12.47 -8.21
C ALA A 126 -3.73 -11.48 -7.76
N TRP A 127 -2.69 -11.35 -8.55
CA TRP A 127 -1.68 -10.29 -8.38
C TRP A 127 -1.03 -9.93 -9.70
N VAL A 128 -0.48 -8.74 -9.79
CA VAL A 128 0.39 -8.31 -10.86
C VAL A 128 1.53 -7.47 -10.29
N VAL A 129 2.75 -7.78 -10.70
CA VAL A 129 3.94 -7.01 -10.35
C VAL A 129 4.26 -6.10 -11.53
N MET A 130 3.97 -4.82 -11.38
CA MET A 130 4.30 -3.77 -12.34
C MET A 130 5.72 -3.24 -12.06
N PRO A 131 6.33 -2.48 -12.97
CA PRO A 131 7.71 -2.00 -12.81
C PRO A 131 7.98 -1.22 -11.51
N ASN A 132 7.01 -0.49 -10.99
CA ASN A 132 7.14 0.40 -9.83
C ASN A 132 6.05 0.22 -8.76
N HIS A 133 5.09 -0.68 -8.97
CA HIS A 133 4.00 -0.97 -8.03
C HIS A 133 3.49 -2.40 -8.18
N VAL A 134 2.64 -2.81 -7.25
CA VAL A 134 2.04 -4.15 -7.23
C VAL A 134 0.56 -4.02 -6.89
N HIS A 135 -0.28 -4.72 -7.63
CA HIS A 135 -1.68 -4.93 -7.25
C HIS A 135 -1.87 -6.35 -6.73
N VAL A 136 -2.62 -6.49 -5.66
CA VAL A 136 -2.93 -7.77 -5.05
C VAL A 136 -4.41 -7.83 -4.72
N LEU A 137 -5.03 -8.93 -5.11
CA LEU A 137 -6.41 -9.26 -4.75
C LEU A 137 -6.37 -10.49 -3.86
N PHE A 138 -6.87 -10.40 -2.66
CA PHE A 138 -6.84 -11.49 -1.69
C PHE A 138 -8.06 -11.46 -0.77
N GLN A 139 -8.32 -12.59 -0.14
CA GLN A 139 -9.31 -12.75 0.91
C GLN A 139 -8.58 -13.13 2.20
N PRO A 140 -8.68 -12.35 3.29
CA PRO A 140 -8.10 -12.73 4.57
C PRO A 140 -8.64 -14.06 5.07
N ILE A 141 -7.80 -14.85 5.73
CA ILE A 141 -8.21 -16.05 6.44
C ILE A 141 -8.18 -15.69 7.93
N ASN A 142 -9.27 -15.96 8.63
CA ASN A 142 -9.30 -15.81 10.08
C ASN A 142 -8.30 -16.76 10.71
N GLY A 143 -7.37 -16.21 11.52
CA GLY A 143 -6.51 -16.97 12.38
C GLY A 143 -7.19 -17.23 13.71
#